data_1a7c676259ad0978fcb4ee92c4512fc7
#
_entry.id   1a7c676259ad0978fcb4ee92c4512fc7
#
_cell.length_a   1.000
_cell.length_b   1.000
_cell.length_c   1.000
_cell.angle_alpha   90.00
_cell.angle_beta   90.00
_cell.angle_gamma   90.00
#
_symmetry.space_group_name_H-M   'P 1'
#
loop_
_entity.id
_entity.type
_entity.pdbx_description
1 polymer ?
#
loop_
_entity_poly.entity_id
_entity_poly.type
_entity_poly.pdbx_seq_one_letter_code
_entity_poly.pdbx_strand_id
1 'polypeptide(L)'
;EKIRFNVVGYACTSASSIIGSEVVSDMIRKGCTTQEVCNPISALIAACKQMKINDLLFLTPYVSDVSEHLIEEVNFNGIRTTVTASFDEKNEASVARIRPTSIVDAVNELYSGQSAIFISCTNLQTFTIIEEIEKKCGCICFSSNQVLIWQMLRLAEIDHNLRGYGKLLSKS
;
A
#
# COMPACT_ATOMS: atom_id res chain seq x y z
N GLU A 1 -26.93 17.03 13.02
CA GLU A 1 -25.61 17.50 12.54
C GLU A 1 -24.97 16.42 11.70
N LYS A 2 -24.47 16.77 10.50
CA LYS A 2 -23.71 15.81 9.70
C LYS A 2 -22.31 15.65 10.33
N ILE A 3 -21.90 14.41 10.56
CA ILE A 3 -20.53 14.12 11.03
C ILE A 3 -19.54 14.64 10.00
N ARG A 4 -18.53 15.36 10.47
CA ARG A 4 -17.41 15.83 9.66
C ARG A 4 -16.18 14.97 9.95
N PHE A 5 -15.53 14.52 8.90
CA PHE A 5 -14.30 13.74 9.00
C PHE A 5 -13.11 14.60 8.53
N ASN A 6 -11.98 14.51 9.20
CA ASN A 6 -10.74 15.15 8.73
C ASN A 6 -10.23 14.40 7.49
N VAL A 7 -10.26 13.08 7.53
CA VAL A 7 -9.85 12.23 6.43
C VAL A 7 -10.74 10.98 6.34
N VAL A 8 -10.98 10.52 5.12
CA VAL A 8 -11.60 9.22 4.84
C VAL A 8 -10.65 8.39 3.98
N GLY A 9 -10.31 7.19 4.44
CA GLY A 9 -9.50 6.23 3.69
C GLY A 9 -10.38 5.19 3.00
N TYR A 10 -10.24 5.02 1.70
CA TYR A 10 -10.87 3.93 0.95
C TYR A 10 -9.94 2.72 0.89
N ALA A 11 -10.19 1.73 1.74
CA ALA A 11 -9.28 0.61 1.98
C ALA A 11 -9.42 -0.54 0.95
N CYS A 12 -9.35 -0.23 -0.34
CA CYS A 12 -9.31 -1.24 -1.39
C CYS A 12 -8.30 -0.84 -2.47
N THR A 13 -7.21 -1.59 -2.57
CA THR A 13 -6.09 -1.26 -3.48
C THR A 13 -6.48 -1.47 -4.95
N SER A 14 -7.00 -2.64 -5.30
CA SER A 14 -7.40 -2.97 -6.67
C SER A 14 -8.55 -2.10 -7.18
N ALA A 15 -9.60 -1.92 -6.37
CA ALA A 15 -10.72 -1.09 -6.78
C ALA A 15 -10.34 0.39 -6.91
N SER A 16 -9.40 0.89 -6.10
CA SER A 16 -8.89 2.26 -6.24
C SER A 16 -8.22 2.51 -7.58
N SER A 17 -7.46 1.55 -8.08
CA SER A 17 -6.79 1.67 -9.37
C SER A 17 -7.78 1.53 -10.53
N ILE A 18 -8.67 0.53 -10.50
CA ILE A 18 -9.64 0.28 -11.58
C ILE A 18 -10.65 1.43 -11.71
N ILE A 19 -11.17 1.94 -10.59
CA ILE A 19 -12.16 3.04 -10.58
C ILE A 19 -11.47 4.39 -10.83
N GLY A 20 -10.25 4.54 -10.36
CA GLY A 20 -9.50 5.79 -10.34
C GLY A 20 -9.66 6.55 -9.03
N SER A 21 -8.52 7.01 -8.50
CA SER A 21 -8.45 7.68 -7.19
C SER A 21 -9.32 8.94 -7.09
N GLU A 22 -9.43 9.72 -8.18
CA GLU A 22 -10.28 10.94 -8.22
C GLU A 22 -11.76 10.58 -8.15
N VAL A 23 -12.19 9.59 -8.94
CA VAL A 23 -13.61 9.13 -8.95
C VAL A 23 -14.01 8.61 -7.58
N VAL A 24 -13.17 7.80 -6.93
CA VAL A 24 -13.38 7.32 -5.56
C VAL A 24 -13.54 8.49 -4.59
N SER A 25 -12.66 9.49 -4.68
CA SER A 25 -12.70 10.69 -3.84
C SER A 25 -14.00 11.48 -4.00
N ASP A 26 -14.44 11.67 -5.24
CA ASP A 26 -15.69 12.38 -5.55
C ASP A 26 -16.92 11.63 -5.01
N MET A 27 -16.95 10.31 -5.15
CA MET A 27 -18.04 9.49 -4.61
C MET A 27 -18.10 9.58 -3.08
N ILE A 28 -16.97 9.54 -2.39
CA ILE A 28 -16.92 9.68 -0.94
C ILE A 28 -17.41 11.06 -0.50
N ARG A 29 -16.95 12.13 -1.16
CA ARG A 29 -17.39 13.51 -0.85
C ARG A 29 -18.86 13.78 -1.12
N LYS A 30 -19.48 13.03 -2.02
CA LYS A 30 -20.94 13.06 -2.19
C LYS A 30 -21.70 12.39 -1.03
N GLY A 31 -21.10 11.38 -0.40
CA GLY A 31 -21.71 10.61 0.68
C GLY A 31 -21.49 11.18 2.08
N CYS A 32 -20.38 11.88 2.30
CA CYS A 32 -20.04 12.45 3.62
C CYS A 32 -19.28 13.77 3.49
N THR A 33 -19.23 14.52 4.61
CA THR A 33 -18.39 15.73 4.70
C THR A 33 -17.01 15.36 5.17
N THR A 34 -16.00 15.47 4.29
CA THR A 34 -14.61 15.23 4.62
C THR A 34 -13.69 16.29 3.97
N GLN A 35 -12.58 16.60 4.64
CA GLN A 35 -11.56 17.47 4.10
C GLN A 35 -10.71 16.72 3.08
N GLU A 36 -10.25 15.54 3.47
CA GLU A 36 -9.32 14.74 2.68
C GLU A 36 -9.84 13.32 2.42
N VAL A 37 -9.44 12.77 1.28
CA VAL A 37 -9.69 11.38 0.90
C VAL A 37 -8.39 10.77 0.40
N CYS A 38 -8.10 9.55 0.81
CA CYS A 38 -6.96 8.78 0.28
C CYS A 38 -7.32 7.31 0.10
N ASN A 39 -6.48 6.61 -0.64
CA ASN A 39 -6.55 5.17 -0.87
C ASN A 39 -5.13 4.58 -0.88
N PRO A 40 -4.94 3.25 -0.90
CA PRO A 40 -3.61 2.66 -0.79
C PRO A 40 -2.64 3.07 -1.91
N ILE A 41 -3.11 3.27 -3.13
CA ILE A 41 -2.22 3.66 -4.25
C ILE A 41 -1.81 5.13 -4.14
N SER A 42 -2.74 6.04 -3.90
CA SER A 42 -2.40 7.45 -3.68
C SER A 42 -1.48 7.61 -2.47
N ALA A 43 -1.69 6.82 -1.42
CA ALA A 43 -0.84 6.79 -0.22
C ALA A 43 0.56 6.22 -0.50
N LEU A 44 0.68 5.14 -1.29
CA LEU A 44 1.97 4.60 -1.72
C LEU A 44 2.77 5.65 -2.50
N ILE A 45 2.15 6.30 -3.47
CA ILE A 45 2.79 7.35 -4.27
C ILE A 45 3.28 8.49 -3.38
N ALA A 46 2.45 8.92 -2.41
CA ALA A 46 2.84 9.95 -1.44
C ALA A 46 4.00 9.50 -0.55
N ALA A 47 4.00 8.25 -0.06
CA ALA A 47 5.08 7.69 0.75
C ALA A 47 6.39 7.60 -0.03
N CYS A 48 6.34 7.11 -1.28
CA CYS A 48 7.51 7.04 -2.14
C CYS A 48 8.11 8.44 -2.42
N LYS A 49 7.26 9.43 -2.71
CA LYS A 49 7.71 10.83 -2.89
C LYS A 49 8.34 11.39 -1.63
N GLN A 50 7.72 11.21 -0.47
CA GLN A 50 8.24 11.69 0.82
C GLN A 50 9.60 11.07 1.15
N MET A 51 9.78 9.79 0.85
CA MET A 51 10.99 9.02 1.18
C MET A 51 12.01 8.97 0.05
N LYS A 52 11.74 9.66 -1.08
CA LYS A 52 12.58 9.69 -2.29
C LYS A 52 12.85 8.29 -2.87
N ILE A 53 11.84 7.43 -2.83
CA ILE A 53 11.89 6.08 -3.38
C ILE A 53 11.35 6.14 -4.82
N ASN A 54 12.10 5.58 -5.76
CA ASN A 54 11.77 5.57 -7.18
C ASN A 54 11.89 4.18 -7.82
N ASP A 55 12.09 3.14 -7.01
CA ASP A 55 12.30 1.77 -7.45
C ASP A 55 11.73 0.78 -6.44
N LEU A 56 10.85 -0.12 -6.88
CA LEU A 56 10.13 -1.07 -6.03
C LEU A 56 10.24 -2.52 -6.53
N LEU A 57 10.35 -3.44 -5.57
CA LEU A 57 9.77 -4.77 -5.69
C LEU A 57 8.28 -4.67 -5.39
N PHE A 58 7.43 -5.10 -6.33
CA PHE A 58 5.97 -4.99 -6.24
C PHE A 58 5.35 -6.39 -6.18
N LEU A 59 4.89 -6.79 -5.01
CA LEU A 59 4.24 -8.08 -4.77
C LEU A 59 2.74 -7.90 -4.62
N THR A 60 1.94 -8.66 -5.38
CA THR A 60 0.47 -8.63 -5.34
C THR A 60 -0.11 -10.01 -5.09
N PRO A 61 -1.34 -10.15 -4.60
CA PRO A 61 -2.05 -11.42 -4.62
C PRO A 61 -2.87 -11.61 -5.90
N TYR A 62 -3.09 -10.57 -6.70
CA TYR A 62 -4.08 -10.53 -7.77
C TYR A 62 -3.62 -11.22 -9.05
N VAL A 63 -4.60 -11.58 -9.91
CA VAL A 63 -4.34 -12.01 -11.29
C VAL A 63 -3.69 -10.90 -12.13
N SER A 64 -3.08 -11.26 -13.25
CA SER A 64 -2.29 -10.36 -14.11
C SER A 64 -3.01 -9.07 -14.45
N ASP A 65 -4.24 -9.16 -14.97
CA ASP A 65 -5.00 -8.00 -15.43
C ASP A 65 -5.15 -6.92 -14.35
N VAL A 66 -5.39 -7.34 -13.10
CA VAL A 66 -5.51 -6.41 -11.95
C VAL A 66 -4.15 -5.88 -11.53
N SER A 67 -3.13 -6.72 -11.54
CA SER A 67 -1.76 -6.35 -11.16
C SER A 67 -1.16 -5.34 -12.14
N GLU A 68 -1.39 -5.50 -13.43
CA GLU A 68 -0.89 -4.61 -14.49
C GLU A 68 -1.42 -3.19 -14.32
N HIS A 69 -2.72 -3.00 -14.08
CA HIS A 69 -3.30 -1.68 -13.82
C HIS A 69 -2.62 -0.95 -12.64
N LEU A 70 -2.36 -1.68 -11.54
CA LEU A 70 -1.69 -1.12 -10.37
C LEU A 70 -0.25 -0.71 -10.69
N ILE A 71 0.48 -1.57 -11.41
CA ILE A 71 1.86 -1.36 -11.82
C ILE A 71 1.97 -0.16 -12.76
N GLU A 72 1.07 -0.06 -13.75
CA GLU A 72 1.01 1.06 -14.67
C GLU A 72 0.77 2.40 -13.95
N GLU A 73 -0.17 2.44 -13.00
CA GLU A 73 -0.47 3.65 -12.21
C GLU A 73 0.76 4.09 -11.38
N VAL A 74 1.45 3.15 -10.75
CA VAL A 74 2.67 3.42 -9.98
C VAL A 74 3.79 3.91 -10.89
N ASN A 75 4.02 3.26 -12.02
CA ASN A 75 5.04 3.64 -13.00
C ASN A 75 4.74 5.01 -13.63
N PHE A 76 3.49 5.30 -13.96
CA PHE A 76 3.05 6.61 -14.47
C PHE A 76 3.40 7.75 -13.51
N ASN A 77 3.40 7.48 -12.20
CA ASN A 77 3.79 8.43 -11.17
C ASN A 77 5.31 8.50 -10.91
N GLY A 78 6.14 7.92 -11.79
CA GLY A 78 7.60 8.01 -11.74
C GLY A 78 8.27 7.04 -10.77
N ILE A 79 7.55 6.01 -10.32
CA ILE A 79 8.07 4.98 -9.43
C ILE A 79 8.19 3.67 -10.24
N ARG A 80 9.42 3.24 -10.53
CA ARG A 80 9.67 2.03 -11.33
C ARG A 80 9.37 0.78 -10.51
N THR A 81 8.66 -0.15 -11.10
CA THR A 81 8.43 -1.49 -10.52
C THR A 81 9.37 -2.48 -11.23
N THR A 82 10.62 -2.54 -10.81
CA THR A 82 11.67 -3.31 -11.50
C THR A 82 11.58 -4.82 -11.27
N VAL A 83 10.96 -5.23 -10.18
CA VAL A 83 10.59 -6.63 -9.92
C VAL A 83 9.12 -6.68 -9.54
N THR A 84 8.36 -7.51 -10.24
CA THR A 84 6.93 -7.71 -9.99
C THR A 84 6.63 -9.19 -9.87
N ALA A 85 5.78 -9.54 -8.91
CA ALA A 85 5.28 -10.89 -8.76
C ALA A 85 3.86 -10.92 -8.19
N SER A 86 3.16 -12.02 -8.45
CA SER A 86 1.82 -12.24 -7.95
C SER A 86 1.63 -13.66 -7.44
N PHE A 87 0.73 -13.81 -6.47
CA PHE A 87 0.20 -15.11 -6.06
C PHE A 87 -0.90 -15.64 -7.01
N ASP A 88 -1.31 -14.85 -8.00
CA ASP A 88 -2.31 -15.16 -9.05
C ASP A 88 -3.63 -15.70 -8.49
N GLU A 89 -4.14 -15.08 -7.42
CA GLU A 89 -5.33 -15.53 -6.71
C GLU A 89 -6.56 -14.69 -7.10
N LYS A 90 -7.61 -15.38 -7.58
CA LYS A 90 -8.88 -14.75 -7.99
C LYS A 90 -9.87 -14.60 -6.86
N ASN A 91 -9.77 -15.47 -5.86
CA ASN A 91 -10.75 -15.56 -4.79
C ASN A 91 -10.30 -14.75 -3.57
N GLU A 92 -11.08 -13.73 -3.20
CA GLU A 92 -10.78 -12.84 -2.09
C GLU A 92 -10.60 -13.56 -0.74
N ALA A 93 -11.40 -14.63 -0.50
CA ALA A 93 -11.26 -15.43 0.70
C ALA A 93 -9.97 -16.27 0.71
N SER A 94 -9.43 -16.61 -0.45
CA SER A 94 -8.13 -17.28 -0.58
C SER A 94 -7.00 -16.28 -0.38
N VAL A 95 -7.12 -15.06 -0.91
CA VAL A 95 -6.17 -13.96 -0.65
C VAL A 95 -5.98 -13.74 0.86
N ALA A 96 -7.07 -13.65 1.61
CA ALA A 96 -7.01 -13.46 3.07
C ALA A 96 -6.36 -14.64 3.83
N ARG A 97 -6.22 -15.82 3.19
CA ARG A 97 -5.58 -17.00 3.76
C ARG A 97 -4.11 -17.18 3.33
N ILE A 98 -3.59 -16.32 2.46
CA ILE A 98 -2.16 -16.33 2.13
C ILE A 98 -1.38 -16.11 3.43
N ARG A 99 -0.55 -17.07 3.78
CA ARG A 99 0.17 -17.06 5.05
C ARG A 99 1.26 -15.95 5.02
N PRO A 100 1.44 -15.24 6.14
CA PRO A 100 2.53 -14.28 6.28
C PRO A 100 3.91 -14.85 5.90
N THR A 101 4.19 -16.11 6.26
CA THR A 101 5.43 -16.79 5.87
C THR A 101 5.60 -16.91 4.37
N SER A 102 4.54 -17.22 3.61
CA SER A 102 4.59 -17.29 2.15
C SER A 102 4.93 -15.93 1.51
N ILE A 103 4.47 -14.84 2.12
CA ILE A 103 4.81 -13.48 1.69
C ILE A 103 6.30 -13.20 1.95
N VAL A 104 6.80 -13.56 3.13
CA VAL A 104 8.23 -13.42 3.48
C VAL A 104 9.11 -14.22 2.54
N ASP A 105 8.74 -15.48 2.25
CA ASP A 105 9.48 -16.36 1.35
C ASP A 105 9.53 -15.77 -0.06
N ALA A 106 8.39 -15.33 -0.61
CA ALA A 106 8.33 -14.70 -1.92
C ALA A 106 9.21 -13.42 -2.00
N VAL A 107 9.15 -12.57 -0.98
CA VAL A 107 10.00 -11.38 -0.93
C VAL A 107 11.49 -11.75 -0.88
N ASN A 108 11.87 -12.72 -0.06
CA ASN A 108 13.28 -13.15 0.06
C ASN A 108 13.81 -13.74 -1.25
N GLU A 109 12.99 -14.45 -2.01
CA GLU A 109 13.35 -15.03 -3.30
C GLU A 109 13.55 -13.96 -4.39
N LEU A 110 12.69 -12.93 -4.38
CA LEU A 110 12.60 -11.95 -5.45
C LEU A 110 13.45 -10.71 -5.22
N TYR A 111 13.76 -10.37 -3.96
CA TYR A 111 14.49 -9.15 -3.64
C TYR A 111 15.92 -9.19 -4.18
N SER A 112 16.25 -8.21 -5.00
CA SER A 112 17.55 -8.09 -5.67
C SER A 112 18.18 -6.69 -5.52
N GLY A 113 17.79 -5.94 -4.46
CA GLY A 113 18.41 -4.65 -4.14
C GLY A 113 17.55 -3.43 -4.50
N GLN A 114 16.24 -3.59 -4.67
CA GLN A 114 15.31 -2.47 -4.87
C GLN A 114 15.34 -1.50 -3.69
N SER A 115 15.06 -0.22 -3.94
CA SER A 115 15.05 0.83 -2.90
C SER A 115 13.98 0.58 -1.83
N ALA A 116 12.89 -0.07 -2.20
CA ALA A 116 11.83 -0.49 -1.28
C ALA A 116 11.03 -1.69 -1.83
N ILE A 117 10.21 -2.25 -0.95
CA ILE A 117 9.27 -3.34 -1.25
C ILE A 117 7.86 -2.82 -1.01
N PHE A 118 6.92 -3.13 -1.92
CA PHE A 118 5.50 -2.91 -1.70
C PHE A 118 4.71 -4.20 -1.80
N ILE A 119 3.95 -4.52 -0.75
CA ILE A 119 3.05 -5.66 -0.65
C ILE A 119 1.62 -5.13 -0.79
N SER A 120 1.04 -5.37 -1.96
CA SER A 120 -0.28 -4.88 -2.34
C SER A 120 -1.40 -5.75 -1.77
N CYS A 121 -2.53 -5.16 -1.48
CA CYS A 121 -3.77 -5.70 -0.93
C CYS A 121 -3.95 -5.51 0.58
N THR A 122 -5.10 -4.92 0.94
CA THR A 122 -5.47 -4.67 2.34
C THR A 122 -5.93 -5.93 3.09
N ASN A 123 -6.24 -7.03 2.38
CA ASN A 123 -6.60 -8.31 2.99
C ASN A 123 -5.40 -9.19 3.36
N LEU A 124 -4.18 -8.86 2.89
CA LEU A 124 -2.98 -9.58 3.28
C LEU A 124 -2.58 -9.25 4.72
N GLN A 125 -2.21 -10.27 5.49
CA GLN A 125 -1.79 -10.13 6.88
C GLN A 125 -0.31 -9.74 6.94
N THR A 126 -0.01 -8.44 6.79
CA THR A 126 1.35 -7.93 6.59
C THR A 126 1.98 -7.32 7.83
N PHE A 127 1.21 -6.77 8.77
CA PHE A 127 1.76 -6.01 9.90
C PHE A 127 2.79 -6.76 10.74
N THR A 128 2.62 -8.06 10.92
CA THR A 128 3.51 -8.88 11.76
C THR A 128 4.84 -9.24 11.09
N ILE A 129 4.96 -9.05 9.77
CA ILE A 129 6.13 -9.47 8.98
C ILE A 129 6.95 -8.31 8.42
N ILE A 130 6.46 -7.09 8.48
CA ILE A 130 7.12 -5.92 7.88
C ILE A 130 8.51 -5.71 8.46
N GLU A 131 8.68 -5.69 9.78
CA GLU A 131 9.99 -5.48 10.41
C GLU A 131 10.96 -6.62 10.11
N GLU A 132 10.47 -7.86 10.00
CA GLU A 132 11.29 -9.00 9.60
C GLU A 132 11.84 -8.80 8.17
N ILE A 133 10.98 -8.43 7.23
CA ILE A 133 11.35 -8.15 5.83
C ILE A 133 12.35 -7.00 5.79
N GLU A 134 12.07 -5.88 6.45
CA GLU A 134 12.97 -4.73 6.48
C GLU A 134 14.35 -5.06 7.05
N LYS A 135 14.40 -5.91 8.07
CA LYS A 135 15.66 -6.36 8.67
C LYS A 135 16.45 -7.26 7.73
N LYS A 136 15.78 -8.18 7.03
CA LYS A 136 16.43 -9.12 6.09
C LYS A 136 16.92 -8.42 4.83
N CYS A 137 16.10 -7.57 4.25
CA CYS A 137 16.38 -6.91 2.98
C CYS A 137 17.21 -5.61 3.15
N GLY A 138 17.26 -5.05 4.34
CA GLY A 138 17.96 -3.78 4.60
C GLY A 138 17.27 -2.54 4.04
N CYS A 139 16.13 -2.68 3.36
CA CYS A 139 15.34 -1.61 2.77
C CYS A 139 14.02 -1.39 3.51
N ILE A 140 13.25 -0.39 3.10
CA ILE A 140 11.92 -0.16 3.64
C ILE A 140 10.91 -1.10 2.99
N CYS A 141 9.96 -1.60 3.78
CA CYS A 141 8.85 -2.40 3.28
C CYS A 141 7.53 -1.70 3.55
N PHE A 142 6.75 -1.50 2.50
CA PHE A 142 5.41 -0.95 2.56
C PHE A 142 4.37 -2.05 2.39
N SER A 143 3.23 -1.89 3.05
CA SER A 143 2.01 -2.62 2.69
C SER A 143 0.86 -1.65 2.44
N SER A 144 -0.17 -2.10 1.71
CA SER A 144 -1.37 -1.30 1.45
C SER A 144 -1.97 -0.70 2.72
N ASN A 145 -2.04 -1.49 3.79
CA ASN A 145 -2.56 -1.03 5.08
C ASN A 145 -1.67 0.02 5.74
N GLN A 146 -0.34 -0.18 5.70
CA GLN A 146 0.58 0.78 6.30
C GLN A 146 0.56 2.13 5.61
N VAL A 147 0.68 2.14 4.27
CA VAL A 147 0.69 3.41 3.52
C VAL A 147 -0.63 4.16 3.69
N LEU A 148 -1.76 3.44 3.73
CA LEU A 148 -3.07 4.05 3.95
C LEU A 148 -3.15 4.70 5.33
N ILE A 149 -2.80 3.97 6.41
CA ILE A 149 -2.81 4.49 7.78
C ILE A 149 -1.84 5.68 7.90
N TRP A 150 -0.63 5.54 7.38
CA TRP A 150 0.37 6.61 7.39
C TRP A 150 -0.15 7.89 6.72
N GLN A 151 -0.75 7.77 5.54
CA GLN A 151 -1.30 8.90 4.82
C GLN A 151 -2.49 9.53 5.54
N MET A 152 -3.37 8.71 6.12
CA MET A 152 -4.50 9.21 6.93
C MET A 152 -4.02 10.00 8.14
N LEU A 153 -3.04 9.50 8.88
CA LEU A 153 -2.46 10.21 10.03
C LEU A 153 -1.84 11.55 9.60
N ARG A 154 -1.11 11.54 8.50
CA ARG A 154 -0.47 12.74 7.95
C ARG A 154 -1.49 13.80 7.48
N LEU A 155 -2.53 13.38 6.77
CA LEU A 155 -3.60 14.27 6.30
C LEU A 155 -4.48 14.80 7.45
N ALA A 156 -4.61 14.03 8.53
CA ALA A 156 -5.30 14.45 9.75
C ALA A 156 -4.41 15.28 10.69
N GLU A 157 -3.15 15.55 10.32
CA GLU A 157 -2.15 16.26 11.11
C GLU A 157 -1.92 15.63 12.49
N ILE A 158 -1.96 14.28 12.54
CA ILE A 158 -1.73 13.51 13.77
C ILE A 158 -0.28 13.03 13.78
N ASP A 159 0.49 13.53 14.74
CA ASP A 159 1.83 13.02 14.99
C ASP A 159 1.78 11.57 15.45
N HIS A 160 2.69 10.76 14.93
CA HIS A 160 2.73 9.35 15.25
C HIS A 160 4.17 8.81 15.33
N ASN A 161 4.36 7.82 16.19
CA ASN A 161 5.57 7.02 16.28
C ASN A 161 5.16 5.61 16.70
N LEU A 162 4.66 4.83 15.75
CA LEU A 162 4.13 3.49 15.97
C LEU A 162 5.25 2.47 15.77
N ARG A 163 5.90 2.07 16.87
CA ARG A 163 6.95 1.04 16.85
C ARG A 163 6.34 -0.35 16.66
N GLY A 164 7.08 -1.25 16.02
CA GLY A 164 6.64 -2.63 15.77
C GLY A 164 5.89 -2.80 14.44
N TYR A 165 5.70 -1.71 13.67
CA TYR A 165 4.97 -1.72 12.41
C TYR A 165 5.79 -1.22 11.22
N GLY A 166 7.12 -1.33 11.29
CA GLY A 166 8.04 -0.95 10.24
C GLY A 166 8.45 0.53 10.24
N LYS A 167 9.43 0.83 9.39
CA LYS A 167 10.06 2.16 9.33
C LYS A 167 9.11 3.28 8.94
N LEU A 168 8.10 3.01 8.10
CA LEU A 168 7.15 4.03 7.64
C LEU A 168 6.35 4.63 8.81
N LEU A 169 5.82 3.78 9.69
CA LEU A 169 4.99 4.20 10.82
C LEU A 169 5.80 4.61 12.05
N SER A 170 7.10 4.31 12.10
CA SER A 170 7.99 4.72 13.17
C SER A 170 8.64 6.09 12.96
N LYS A 171 8.39 6.76 11.80
CA LYS A 171 8.87 8.11 11.50
C LYS A 171 7.71 9.08 11.51
N SER A 172 7.82 10.08 12.35
CA SER A 172 6.97 11.28 12.33
C SER A 172 7.42 12.23 11.23
#